data_ef86204012a6e5bca3c6cacc66d0cff8
#
_entry.id   ef86204012a6e5bca3c6cacc66d0cff8
#
_cell.length_a   1.000
_cell.length_b   1.000
_cell.length_c   1.000
_cell.angle_alpha   90.00
_cell.angle_beta   90.00
_cell.angle_gamma   90.00
#
_symmetry.space_group_name_H-M   'P 1'
#
loop_
_entity.id
_entity.type
_entity.pdbx_description
1 polymer ?
#
loop_
_entity_poly.entity_id
_entity_poly.type
_entity_poly.pdbx_seq_one_letter_code
_entity_poly.pdbx_strand_id
1 'polypeptide(L)'
;MKGFSNVSRAATCASGVIPECFSRESVVAKRRDSVQQPYGMTFAWGGRTAKIFRTATTGFTLIELLVVVLIIGILSAVAVPQYEKAVEKSRATQAFTLLKSLYAAQASYYMANGRYATSFDDLDVEIPWTGNEKWYTADTMDTRSNQDWSLQISGNATAFYLGRLRGPYKGAGWSIGLGTSSSWADSEMYCVERISAGVVFTNMPGSYCANIFGGKNPTTRGGLRIYSL
;
A
#
# COMPACT_ATOMS: atom_id res chain seq x y z
N MET A 1 20.97 32.45 47.82
CA MET A 1 21.06 33.81 47.25
C MET A 1 21.19 33.70 45.75
N LYS A 2 20.17 34.23 45.03
CA LYS A 2 20.21 34.88 43.69
C LYS A 2 20.84 34.03 42.54
N GLY A 3 20.28 33.89 41.37
CA GLY A 3 19.15 34.61 40.75
C GLY A 3 18.80 33.95 39.41
N PHE A 4 17.58 34.17 39.03
CA PHE A 4 16.96 33.85 37.75
C PHE A 4 17.62 34.64 36.60
N SER A 5 17.77 34.00 35.42
CA SER A 5 17.73 34.74 34.16
C SER A 5 17.04 33.95 33.09
N ASN A 6 15.80 34.38 32.79
CA ASN A 6 15.05 34.13 31.57
C ASN A 6 15.83 34.61 30.35
N VAL A 7 15.99 33.78 29.34
CA VAL A 7 16.35 34.23 27.99
C VAL A 7 15.21 33.81 27.05
N SER A 8 14.34 34.78 26.78
CA SER A 8 13.41 34.76 25.65
C SER A 8 14.20 34.77 24.36
N ARG A 9 14.03 33.75 23.52
CA ARG A 9 14.41 33.83 22.12
C ARG A 9 13.16 34.13 21.29
N ALA A 10 13.10 35.35 20.84
CA ALA A 10 12.19 35.81 19.81
C ALA A 10 12.53 35.13 18.48
N ALA A 11 11.56 34.48 17.89
CA ALA A 11 11.63 34.02 16.51
C ALA A 11 11.21 35.16 15.59
N THR A 12 12.17 35.61 14.77
CA THR A 12 11.95 36.63 13.75
C THR A 12 11.41 35.92 12.49
N CYS A 13 10.16 36.17 12.14
CA CYS A 13 9.62 35.82 10.82
C CYS A 13 10.02 36.93 9.84
N ALA A 14 10.84 36.56 8.84
CA ALA A 14 11.11 37.39 7.67
C ALA A 14 10.03 37.18 6.61
N SER A 15 9.59 38.27 6.05
CA SER A 15 8.49 38.46 5.12
C SER A 15 8.68 37.73 3.78
N GLY A 16 7.61 37.12 3.29
CA GLY A 16 7.45 36.82 1.89
C GLY A 16 6.59 35.60 1.61
N VAL A 17 5.30 35.85 1.27
CA VAL A 17 4.37 34.91 0.63
C VAL A 17 3.87 33.73 1.48
N ILE A 18 2.60 33.80 1.80
CA ILE A 18 1.75 32.94 2.63
C ILE A 18 1.98 31.46 2.42
N PRO A 19 2.18 30.68 3.48
CA PRO A 19 1.24 29.62 3.78
C PRO A 19 0.78 29.66 5.25
N GLU A 20 -0.47 29.27 5.43
CA GLU A 20 -1.18 29.20 6.68
C GLU A 20 -0.42 28.36 7.73
N CYS A 21 -0.03 29.01 8.81
CA CYS A 21 0.40 28.33 10.02
C CYS A 21 -0.82 27.67 10.67
N PHE A 22 -1.05 26.42 10.37
CA PHE A 22 -2.04 25.61 11.07
C PHE A 22 -1.46 25.20 12.43
N SER A 23 -1.71 26.04 13.42
CA SER A 23 -1.43 25.73 14.83
C SER A 23 -2.38 24.62 15.27
N ARG A 24 -1.85 23.41 15.45
CA ARG A 24 -2.55 22.35 16.18
C ARG A 24 -2.63 22.73 17.64
N GLU A 25 -3.66 23.44 18.03
CA GLU A 25 -4.08 23.47 19.42
C GLU A 25 -4.55 22.08 19.80
N SER A 26 -3.79 21.44 20.67
CA SER A 26 -4.21 20.27 21.40
C SER A 26 -5.38 20.65 22.31
N VAL A 27 -6.60 20.42 21.82
CA VAL A 27 -7.79 20.49 22.66
C VAL A 27 -7.69 19.34 23.67
N VAL A 28 -7.19 19.66 24.86
CA VAL A 28 -7.33 18.80 26.03
C VAL A 28 -8.82 18.72 26.32
N ALA A 29 -9.43 17.65 25.88
CA ALA A 29 -10.80 17.31 26.24
C ALA A 29 -10.86 17.10 27.76
N LYS A 30 -11.33 18.10 28.48
CA LYS A 30 -11.64 18.04 29.89
C LYS A 30 -12.75 16.99 30.04
N ARG A 31 -12.39 15.81 30.53
CA ARG A 31 -13.35 14.81 30.95
C ARG A 31 -14.30 15.48 31.94
N ARG A 32 -15.55 15.67 31.56
CA ARG A 32 -16.61 15.89 32.49
C ARG A 32 -16.88 14.55 33.15
N ASP A 33 -16.45 14.42 34.39
CA ASP A 33 -16.92 13.36 35.26
C ASP A 33 -18.44 13.50 35.34
N SER A 34 -19.12 12.53 34.74
CA SER A 34 -20.57 12.38 34.95
C SER A 34 -20.75 11.95 36.39
N VAL A 35 -21.06 12.91 37.27
CA VAL A 35 -21.55 12.67 38.60
C VAL A 35 -22.85 11.85 38.45
N GLN A 36 -22.78 10.57 38.81
CA GLN A 36 -23.94 9.74 38.97
C GLN A 36 -24.77 10.37 40.08
N GLN A 37 -25.91 10.94 39.72
CA GLN A 37 -26.91 11.33 40.71
C GLN A 37 -27.50 10.07 41.30
N PRO A 38 -27.50 9.92 42.65
CA PRO A 38 -28.22 8.84 43.29
C PRO A 38 -29.71 9.08 43.06
N TYR A 39 -30.39 8.04 42.59
CA TYR A 39 -31.85 8.03 42.45
C TYR A 39 -32.53 8.31 43.77
N GLY A 40 -32.89 9.57 44.00
CA GLY A 40 -33.81 9.93 45.07
C GLY A 40 -35.23 9.50 44.70
N MET A 41 -35.72 8.47 45.35
CA MET A 41 -37.17 8.13 45.32
C MET A 41 -37.93 9.21 46.05
N THR A 42 -38.50 10.16 45.36
CA THR A 42 -39.55 10.99 45.91
C THR A 42 -40.90 10.27 45.74
N PHE A 43 -41.42 9.71 46.82
CA PHE A 43 -42.79 9.23 46.85
C PHE A 43 -43.74 10.43 46.81
N ALA A 44 -44.31 10.72 45.65
CA ALA A 44 -45.44 11.62 45.53
C ALA A 44 -46.72 10.81 45.63
N TRP A 45 -47.45 10.96 46.74
CA TRP A 45 -48.82 10.49 46.90
C TRP A 45 -49.74 11.35 45.98
N GLY A 46 -50.09 10.84 44.82
CA GLY A 46 -51.05 11.40 43.93
C GLY A 46 -51.50 10.35 42.93
N GLY A 47 -52.62 9.72 43.17
CA GLY A 47 -53.20 8.63 42.39
C GLY A 47 -53.46 8.97 40.93
N ARG A 48 -52.48 8.63 40.08
CA ARG A 48 -52.72 8.35 38.66
C ARG A 48 -51.92 7.10 38.33
N THR A 49 -52.65 6.03 37.98
CA THR A 49 -52.05 4.79 37.47
C THR A 49 -51.25 5.12 36.22
N ALA A 50 -49.93 5.29 36.41
CA ALA A 50 -49.04 5.35 35.29
C ALA A 50 -49.07 3.99 34.60
N LYS A 51 -49.66 3.92 33.41
CA LYS A 51 -49.49 2.77 32.51
C LYS A 51 -48.03 2.66 32.19
N ILE A 52 -47.33 1.75 32.88
CA ILE A 52 -45.97 1.36 32.50
C ILE A 52 -46.12 0.64 31.17
N PHE A 53 -45.84 1.34 30.09
CA PHE A 53 -45.60 0.71 28.81
C PHE A 53 -44.33 -0.15 28.95
N ARG A 54 -44.56 -1.42 29.29
CA ARG A 54 -43.52 -2.43 29.11
C ARG A 54 -43.30 -2.54 27.63
N THR A 55 -42.34 -1.80 27.10
CA THR A 55 -41.74 -2.13 25.82
C THR A 55 -41.15 -3.52 25.98
N ALA A 56 -41.81 -4.50 25.35
CA ALA A 56 -41.27 -5.86 25.30
C ALA A 56 -39.95 -5.76 24.50
N THR A 57 -38.84 -5.73 25.20
CA THR A 57 -37.53 -5.93 24.58
C THR A 57 -37.51 -7.41 24.18
N THR A 58 -37.81 -7.66 22.89
CA THR A 58 -37.60 -8.98 22.30
C THR A 58 -36.12 -9.28 22.40
N GLY A 59 -35.72 -10.11 23.33
CA GLY A 59 -34.36 -10.60 23.48
C GLY A 59 -34.05 -11.55 22.33
N PHE A 60 -32.82 -11.40 21.76
CA PHE A 60 -32.32 -12.31 20.75
C PHE A 60 -32.10 -13.71 21.35
N THR A 61 -32.55 -14.76 20.66
CA THR A 61 -32.31 -16.12 21.13
C THR A 61 -30.88 -16.57 20.82
N LEU A 62 -30.33 -17.42 21.68
CA LEU A 62 -28.97 -17.94 21.48
C LEU A 62 -28.85 -18.70 20.15
N ILE A 63 -29.91 -19.40 19.72
CA ILE A 63 -29.90 -20.16 18.47
C ILE A 63 -29.91 -19.24 17.23
N GLU A 64 -30.61 -18.11 17.28
CA GLU A 64 -30.60 -17.12 16.20
C GLU A 64 -29.20 -16.56 15.99
N LEU A 65 -28.48 -16.26 17.08
CA LEU A 65 -27.09 -15.81 16.96
C LEU A 65 -26.18 -16.92 16.43
N LEU A 66 -26.33 -18.15 16.90
CA LEU A 66 -25.49 -19.28 16.48
C LEU A 66 -25.65 -19.57 14.98
N VAL A 67 -26.87 -19.57 14.45
CA VAL A 67 -27.14 -19.83 13.03
C VAL A 67 -26.51 -18.72 12.17
N VAL A 68 -26.63 -17.45 12.56
CA VAL A 68 -26.06 -16.33 11.81
C VAL A 68 -24.53 -16.42 11.73
N VAL A 69 -23.86 -16.68 12.86
CA VAL A 69 -22.39 -16.78 12.85
C VAL A 69 -21.91 -18.00 12.07
N LEU A 70 -22.67 -19.10 12.06
CA LEU A 70 -22.39 -20.28 11.26
C LEU A 70 -22.44 -19.95 9.76
N ILE A 71 -23.50 -19.26 9.33
CA ILE A 71 -23.66 -18.87 7.91
C ILE A 71 -22.53 -17.92 7.49
N ILE A 72 -22.25 -16.88 8.30
CA ILE A 72 -21.16 -15.94 8.02
C ILE A 72 -19.81 -16.68 7.96
N GLY A 73 -19.58 -17.64 8.86
CA GLY A 73 -18.36 -18.44 8.87
C GLY A 73 -18.14 -19.19 7.56
N ILE A 74 -19.17 -19.87 7.06
CA ILE A 74 -19.10 -20.62 5.78
C ILE A 74 -18.88 -19.67 4.59
N LEU A 75 -19.62 -18.57 4.52
CA LEU A 75 -19.48 -17.60 3.44
C LEU A 75 -18.11 -16.95 3.45
N SER A 76 -17.60 -16.57 4.61
CA SER A 76 -16.29 -15.94 4.76
C SER A 76 -15.14 -16.89 4.33
N ALA A 77 -15.25 -18.17 4.60
CA ALA A 77 -14.24 -19.16 4.22
C ALA A 77 -13.97 -19.19 2.70
N VAL A 78 -14.98 -18.89 1.87
CA VAL A 78 -14.85 -18.81 0.41
C VAL A 78 -14.57 -17.39 -0.06
N ALA A 79 -15.18 -16.38 0.56
CA ALA A 79 -15.10 -15.00 0.12
C ALA A 79 -13.72 -14.38 0.35
N VAL A 80 -13.08 -14.63 1.50
CA VAL A 80 -11.81 -14.00 1.87
C VAL A 80 -10.69 -14.30 0.87
N PRO A 81 -10.39 -15.56 0.48
CA PRO A 81 -9.32 -15.84 -0.46
C PRO A 81 -9.59 -15.28 -1.87
N GLN A 82 -10.84 -15.17 -2.28
CA GLN A 82 -11.19 -14.54 -3.56
C GLN A 82 -11.02 -13.03 -3.52
N TYR A 83 -11.37 -12.42 -2.41
CA TYR A 83 -11.17 -10.98 -2.19
C TYR A 83 -9.68 -10.61 -2.22
N GLU A 84 -8.82 -11.37 -1.55
CA GLU A 84 -7.36 -11.14 -1.57
C GLU A 84 -6.79 -11.20 -2.98
N LYS A 85 -7.19 -12.18 -3.79
CA LYS A 85 -6.78 -12.28 -5.21
C LYS A 85 -7.27 -11.07 -6.02
N ALA A 86 -8.49 -10.62 -5.81
CA ALA A 86 -9.04 -9.45 -6.51
C ALA A 86 -8.28 -8.17 -6.16
N VAL A 87 -7.94 -7.97 -4.88
CA VAL A 87 -7.14 -6.83 -4.41
C VAL A 87 -5.75 -6.85 -5.05
N GLU A 88 -5.08 -8.01 -5.09
CA GLU A 88 -3.75 -8.09 -5.72
C GLU A 88 -3.82 -7.83 -7.23
N LYS A 89 -4.85 -8.29 -7.92
CA LYS A 89 -5.08 -7.94 -9.33
C LYS A 89 -5.26 -6.44 -9.54
N SER A 90 -6.01 -5.77 -8.69
CA SER A 90 -6.20 -4.32 -8.74
C SER A 90 -4.87 -3.56 -8.56
N ARG A 91 -4.05 -3.98 -7.58
CA ARG A 91 -2.71 -3.40 -7.37
C ARG A 91 -1.79 -3.62 -8.58
N ALA A 92 -1.84 -4.80 -9.17
CA ALA A 92 -1.07 -5.10 -10.38
C ALA A 92 -1.47 -4.24 -11.58
N THR A 93 -2.76 -3.92 -11.72
CA THR A 93 -3.22 -3.03 -12.80
C THR A 93 -2.58 -1.65 -12.71
N GLN A 94 -2.42 -1.10 -11.50
CA GLN A 94 -1.69 0.16 -11.29
C GLN A 94 -0.22 0.02 -11.68
N ALA A 95 0.40 -1.11 -11.33
CA ALA A 95 1.77 -1.44 -11.70
C ALA A 95 1.95 -1.51 -13.22
N PHE A 96 1.02 -2.15 -13.93
CA PHE A 96 1.03 -2.24 -15.40
C PHE A 96 0.93 -0.86 -16.06
N THR A 97 0.04 -0.02 -15.56
CA THR A 97 -0.13 1.34 -16.09
C THR A 97 1.17 2.13 -15.95
N LEU A 98 1.81 2.07 -14.79
CA LEU A 98 3.08 2.74 -14.54
C LEU A 98 4.20 2.20 -15.45
N LEU A 99 4.36 0.88 -15.56
CA LEU A 99 5.39 0.30 -16.44
C LEU A 99 5.18 0.64 -17.91
N LYS A 100 3.93 0.68 -18.37
CA LYS A 100 3.62 1.09 -19.76
C LYS A 100 3.89 2.56 -20.02
N SER A 101 3.60 3.44 -19.06
CA SER A 101 3.93 4.87 -19.21
C SER A 101 5.44 5.11 -19.25
N LEU A 102 6.20 4.38 -18.42
CA LEU A 102 7.66 4.42 -18.45
C LEU A 102 8.25 3.89 -19.76
N TYR A 103 7.68 2.79 -20.28
CA TYR A 103 8.08 2.28 -21.59
C TYR A 103 7.84 3.30 -22.70
N ALA A 104 6.70 3.97 -22.71
CA ALA A 104 6.39 5.01 -23.68
C ALA A 104 7.35 6.22 -23.58
N ALA A 105 7.67 6.67 -22.35
CA ALA A 105 8.65 7.72 -22.12
C ALA A 105 10.05 7.31 -22.59
N GLN A 106 10.43 6.06 -22.33
CA GLN A 106 11.71 5.52 -22.79
C GLN A 106 11.81 5.44 -24.32
N ALA A 107 10.72 5.07 -24.98
CA ALA A 107 10.66 5.06 -26.44
C ALA A 107 10.80 6.49 -27.02
N SER A 108 10.16 7.47 -26.40
CA SER A 108 10.29 8.89 -26.76
C SER A 108 11.72 9.38 -26.56
N TYR A 109 12.36 9.04 -25.44
CA TYR A 109 13.75 9.39 -25.16
C TYR A 109 14.71 8.75 -26.19
N TYR A 110 14.48 7.48 -26.54
CA TYR A 110 15.27 6.78 -27.56
C TYR A 110 15.16 7.45 -28.93
N MET A 111 13.97 7.85 -29.35
CA MET A 111 13.78 8.56 -30.61
C MET A 111 14.53 9.90 -30.66
N ALA A 112 14.63 10.59 -29.53
CA ALA A 112 15.32 11.88 -29.46
C ALA A 112 16.84 11.74 -29.34
N ASN A 113 17.34 10.73 -28.62
CA ASN A 113 18.75 10.63 -28.23
C ASN A 113 19.52 9.46 -28.88
N GLY A 114 18.86 8.56 -29.60
CA GLY A 114 19.43 7.35 -30.19
C GLY A 114 19.93 6.30 -29.18
N ARG A 115 19.63 6.48 -27.91
CA ARG A 115 19.97 5.57 -26.82
C ARG A 115 18.87 5.54 -25.77
N TYR A 116 18.78 4.48 -25.01
CA TYR A 116 17.85 4.40 -23.89
C TYR A 116 18.42 5.14 -22.66
N ALA A 117 17.52 5.75 -21.88
CA ALA A 117 17.87 6.36 -20.60
C ALA A 117 18.24 5.28 -19.57
N THR A 118 19.20 5.57 -18.73
CA THR A 118 19.62 4.71 -17.62
C THR A 118 19.22 5.27 -16.25
N SER A 119 18.69 6.51 -16.24
CA SER A 119 18.14 7.16 -15.05
C SER A 119 16.68 7.56 -15.28
N PHE A 120 15.90 7.56 -14.21
CA PHE A 120 14.52 8.08 -14.23
C PHE A 120 14.47 9.59 -14.41
N ASP A 121 15.53 10.31 -14.01
CA ASP A 121 15.61 11.76 -14.14
C ASP A 121 15.78 12.21 -15.61
N ASP A 122 16.19 11.30 -16.49
CA ASP A 122 16.28 11.55 -17.93
C ASP A 122 14.92 11.39 -18.64
N LEU A 123 13.93 10.80 -17.98
CA LEU A 123 12.62 10.51 -18.56
C LEU A 123 11.61 11.62 -18.26
N ASP A 124 10.81 12.00 -19.25
CA ASP A 124 9.70 12.95 -19.08
C ASP A 124 8.48 12.29 -18.42
N VAL A 125 8.71 11.70 -17.24
CA VAL A 125 7.67 11.08 -16.41
C VAL A 125 7.92 11.38 -14.94
N GLU A 126 6.95 11.99 -14.27
CA GLU A 126 7.02 12.23 -12.85
C GLU A 126 6.70 10.93 -12.08
N ILE A 127 7.65 10.47 -11.27
CA ILE A 127 7.49 9.33 -10.39
C ILE A 127 7.38 9.87 -8.95
N PRO A 128 6.21 9.76 -8.30
CA PRO A 128 5.98 10.37 -6.98
C PRO A 128 6.64 9.58 -5.83
N TRP A 129 7.65 8.76 -6.11
CA TRP A 129 8.35 7.91 -5.15
C TRP A 129 9.76 8.42 -4.91
N THR A 130 10.06 8.74 -3.67
CA THR A 130 11.33 9.35 -3.26
C THR A 130 12.28 8.38 -2.55
N GLY A 131 11.80 7.18 -2.20
CA GLY A 131 12.62 6.15 -1.57
C GLY A 131 13.59 5.49 -2.57
N ASN A 132 14.58 4.80 -2.03
CA ASN A 132 15.62 4.09 -2.78
C ASN A 132 15.77 2.62 -2.34
N GLU A 133 14.75 2.03 -1.71
CA GLU A 133 14.78 0.63 -1.31
C GLU A 133 14.76 -0.28 -2.54
N LYS A 134 15.79 -1.09 -2.68
CA LYS A 134 16.00 -1.93 -3.87
C LYS A 134 15.26 -3.25 -3.75
N TRP A 135 14.50 -3.60 -4.77
CA TRP A 135 13.94 -4.93 -4.94
C TRP A 135 14.95 -5.89 -5.58
N TYR A 136 15.73 -5.41 -6.54
CA TYR A 136 16.83 -6.12 -7.18
C TYR A 136 18.16 -5.44 -6.82
N THR A 137 19.18 -6.22 -6.40
CA THR A 137 20.40 -5.68 -5.80
C THR A 137 21.57 -5.51 -6.81
N ALA A 138 21.30 -5.19 -8.07
CA ALA A 138 22.37 -4.75 -8.95
C ALA A 138 22.74 -3.30 -8.65
N ASP A 139 24.00 -3.01 -8.42
CA ASP A 139 24.48 -1.69 -7.98
C ASP A 139 24.31 -0.58 -9.01
N THR A 140 24.16 -0.95 -10.27
CA THR A 140 24.04 -0.01 -11.41
C THR A 140 22.60 0.40 -11.73
N MET A 141 21.62 0.01 -10.90
CA MET A 141 20.22 0.31 -11.15
C MET A 141 19.79 1.61 -10.49
N ASP A 142 19.21 2.53 -11.29
CA ASP A 142 18.47 3.65 -10.72
C ASP A 142 17.16 3.14 -10.11
N THR A 143 16.82 3.65 -8.94
CA THR A 143 15.75 3.11 -8.11
C THR A 143 14.87 4.22 -7.55
N ARG A 144 13.56 4.02 -7.64
CA ARG A 144 12.55 4.80 -6.91
C ARG A 144 11.67 3.83 -6.15
N SER A 145 11.38 4.12 -4.88
CA SER A 145 10.53 3.23 -4.08
C SER A 145 9.54 4.00 -3.21
N ASN A 146 8.45 3.33 -2.87
CA ASN A 146 7.54 3.69 -1.79
C ASN A 146 7.56 2.59 -0.73
N GLN A 147 6.58 2.59 0.20
CA GLN A 147 6.53 1.58 1.25
C GLN A 147 6.35 0.15 0.74
N ASP A 148 5.62 -0.04 -0.38
CA ASP A 148 5.20 -1.36 -0.87
C ASP A 148 5.94 -1.82 -2.11
N TRP A 149 6.40 -0.87 -2.93
CA TRP A 149 6.94 -1.14 -4.25
C TRP A 149 8.31 -0.49 -4.47
N SER A 150 9.15 -1.17 -5.23
CA SER A 150 10.39 -0.66 -5.78
C SER A 150 10.34 -0.69 -7.30
N LEU A 151 10.58 0.44 -7.92
CA LEU A 151 10.72 0.61 -9.34
C LEU A 151 12.20 0.79 -9.65
N GLN A 152 12.71 0.03 -10.61
CA GLN A 152 14.11 0.04 -10.98
C GLN A 152 14.28 0.05 -12.50
N ILE A 153 15.24 0.82 -12.99
CA ILE A 153 15.72 0.73 -14.36
C ILE A 153 17.07 0.02 -14.37
N SER A 154 17.24 -0.95 -15.25
CA SER A 154 18.52 -1.63 -15.43
C SER A 154 19.60 -0.66 -15.89
N GLY A 155 20.80 -0.73 -15.30
CA GLY A 155 21.94 0.12 -15.66
C GLY A 155 22.35 0.01 -17.12
N ASN A 156 22.03 -1.09 -17.79
CA ASN A 156 22.22 -1.29 -19.23
C ASN A 156 20.95 -0.98 -20.04
N ALA A 157 19.94 -0.38 -19.42
CA ALA A 157 18.65 -0.08 -20.04
C ALA A 157 18.03 -1.29 -20.77
N THR A 158 18.07 -2.47 -20.17
CA THR A 158 17.51 -3.70 -20.76
C THR A 158 16.06 -3.95 -20.40
N ALA A 159 15.65 -3.47 -19.22
CA ALA A 159 14.29 -3.64 -18.70
C ALA A 159 14.02 -2.66 -17.56
N PHE A 160 12.72 -2.41 -17.33
CA PHE A 160 12.21 -1.90 -16.06
C PHE A 160 11.73 -3.05 -15.19
N TYR A 161 11.94 -2.90 -13.89
CA TYR A 161 11.47 -3.83 -12.87
C TYR A 161 10.60 -3.09 -11.86
N LEU A 162 9.48 -3.68 -11.53
CA LEU A 162 8.59 -3.20 -10.48
C LEU A 162 8.32 -4.35 -9.51
N GLY A 163 8.92 -4.31 -8.33
CA GLY A 163 8.87 -5.40 -7.37
C GLY A 163 8.22 -5.03 -6.04
N ARG A 164 7.57 -6.01 -5.43
CA ARG A 164 6.96 -5.89 -4.09
C ARG A 164 8.03 -5.97 -3.01
N LEU A 165 8.07 -4.97 -2.15
CA LEU A 165 8.98 -4.92 -1.00
C LEU A 165 8.38 -5.53 0.25
N ARG A 166 7.05 -5.54 0.38
CA ARG A 166 6.34 -5.94 1.60
C ARG A 166 5.09 -6.76 1.30
N GLY A 167 4.51 -7.34 2.36
CA GLY A 167 3.28 -8.12 2.29
C GLY A 167 3.50 -9.59 1.91
N PRO A 168 2.42 -10.34 1.70
CA PRO A 168 2.48 -11.79 1.46
C PRO A 168 3.19 -12.16 0.15
N TYR A 169 3.24 -11.25 -0.81
CA TYR A 169 3.91 -11.46 -2.10
C TYR A 169 5.22 -10.67 -2.23
N LYS A 170 5.89 -10.42 -1.11
CA LYS A 170 7.23 -9.83 -1.10
C LYS A 170 8.17 -10.62 -2.03
N GLY A 171 8.91 -9.91 -2.88
CA GLY A 171 9.82 -10.53 -3.85
C GLY A 171 9.18 -10.89 -5.20
N ALA A 172 7.85 -10.82 -5.32
CA ALA A 172 7.17 -10.88 -6.61
C ALA A 172 7.14 -9.51 -7.29
N GLY A 173 6.90 -9.49 -8.60
CA GLY A 173 6.85 -8.23 -9.34
C GLY A 173 6.61 -8.40 -10.83
N TRP A 174 6.92 -7.36 -11.53
CA TRP A 174 6.71 -7.22 -12.96
C TRP A 174 7.95 -6.64 -13.63
N SER A 175 8.15 -7.02 -14.88
CA SER A 175 9.23 -6.50 -15.71
C SER A 175 8.71 -6.24 -17.11
N ILE A 176 9.21 -5.17 -17.75
CA ILE A 176 8.98 -4.89 -19.16
C ILE A 176 10.32 -4.75 -19.87
N GLY A 177 10.49 -5.46 -20.99
CA GLY A 177 11.71 -5.42 -21.78
C GLY A 177 11.83 -4.16 -22.63
N LEU A 178 13.08 -3.70 -22.86
CA LEU A 178 13.42 -2.56 -23.70
C LEU A 178 14.10 -2.98 -25.02
N GLY A 179 14.09 -4.26 -25.34
CA GLY A 179 14.64 -4.76 -26.62
C GLY A 179 16.16 -4.71 -26.78
N THR A 180 16.90 -4.23 -25.77
CA THR A 180 18.37 -4.10 -25.82
C THR A 180 19.11 -5.39 -25.47
N SER A 181 18.39 -6.40 -25.05
CA SER A 181 18.95 -7.68 -24.61
C SER A 181 18.17 -8.85 -25.18
N SER A 182 18.87 -9.91 -25.55
CA SER A 182 18.24 -11.18 -25.93
C SER A 182 17.43 -11.85 -24.79
N SER A 183 17.54 -11.29 -23.60
CA SER A 183 16.87 -11.81 -22.40
C SER A 183 15.45 -11.30 -22.18
N TRP A 184 15.17 -10.11 -22.70
CA TRP A 184 13.90 -9.41 -22.53
C TRP A 184 13.41 -8.94 -23.89
N ALA A 185 12.31 -9.51 -24.36
CA ALA A 185 11.72 -9.04 -25.61
C ALA A 185 11.18 -7.61 -25.43
N ASP A 186 11.27 -6.83 -26.49
CA ASP A 186 10.81 -5.45 -26.50
C ASP A 186 9.32 -5.36 -26.24
N SER A 187 8.91 -4.43 -25.41
CA SER A 187 7.51 -4.20 -25.00
C SER A 187 6.79 -5.36 -24.28
N GLU A 188 7.40 -6.52 -24.19
CA GLU A 188 6.79 -7.66 -23.50
C GLU A 188 6.83 -7.49 -21.97
N MET A 189 5.72 -7.82 -21.36
CA MET A 189 5.55 -7.77 -19.91
C MET A 189 5.62 -9.17 -19.33
N TYR A 190 6.46 -9.30 -18.32
CA TYR A 190 6.70 -10.55 -17.62
C TYR A 190 6.32 -10.43 -16.16
N CYS A 191 5.68 -11.46 -15.61
CA CYS A 191 5.56 -11.60 -14.17
C CYS A 191 6.81 -12.29 -13.63
N VAL A 192 7.38 -11.76 -12.56
CA VAL A 192 8.65 -12.23 -12.01
C VAL A 192 8.57 -12.52 -10.52
N GLU A 193 9.27 -13.57 -10.09
CA GLU A 193 9.44 -13.92 -8.68
C GLU A 193 10.93 -14.02 -8.37
N ARG A 194 11.39 -13.28 -7.37
CA ARG A 194 12.80 -13.21 -6.99
C ARG A 194 13.22 -14.48 -6.25
N ILE A 195 14.28 -15.14 -6.70
CA ILE A 195 14.78 -16.40 -6.11
C ILE A 195 16.18 -16.29 -5.50
N SER A 196 16.91 -15.20 -5.71
CA SER A 196 18.27 -15.00 -5.16
C SER A 196 18.43 -13.61 -4.59
N ALA A 197 19.44 -13.42 -3.79
CA ALA A 197 19.89 -12.23 -3.04
C ALA A 197 18.97 -10.99 -3.01
N GLY A 198 18.92 -10.26 -1.92
CA GLY A 198 18.03 -9.10 -1.74
C GLY A 198 16.64 -9.49 -1.26
N VAL A 199 15.62 -8.85 -1.81
CA VAL A 199 14.22 -9.18 -1.48
C VAL A 199 13.80 -10.44 -2.23
N VAL A 200 13.86 -11.59 -1.57
CA VAL A 200 13.52 -12.90 -2.13
C VAL A 200 12.02 -13.14 -2.00
N PHE A 201 11.40 -13.76 -3.01
CA PHE A 201 10.03 -14.24 -2.95
C PHE A 201 9.91 -15.37 -1.92
N THR A 202 9.10 -15.17 -0.90
CA THR A 202 9.04 -16.04 0.28
C THR A 202 7.91 -17.08 0.23
N ASN A 203 6.93 -16.87 -0.63
CA ASN A 203 5.82 -17.81 -0.83
C ASN A 203 6.23 -18.96 -1.76
N MET A 204 5.32 -19.95 -1.87
CA MET A 204 5.50 -21.05 -2.80
C MET A 204 5.65 -20.54 -4.25
N PRO A 205 6.64 -21.05 -5.01
CA PRO A 205 6.84 -20.66 -6.40
C PRO A 205 5.56 -20.76 -7.22
N GLY A 206 5.26 -19.72 -8.03
CA GLY A 206 4.04 -19.64 -8.83
C GLY A 206 2.81 -19.13 -8.07
N SER A 207 2.88 -18.96 -6.75
CA SER A 207 1.71 -18.50 -5.97
C SER A 207 1.27 -17.09 -6.35
N TYR A 208 2.17 -16.23 -6.82
CA TYR A 208 1.85 -14.93 -7.36
C TYR A 208 1.61 -14.98 -8.87
N CYS A 209 2.65 -15.31 -9.64
CA CYS A 209 2.58 -15.19 -11.10
C CYS A 209 1.63 -16.22 -11.74
N ALA A 210 1.72 -17.50 -11.39
CA ALA A 210 0.86 -18.51 -11.98
C ALA A 210 -0.56 -18.51 -11.39
N ASN A 211 -0.70 -18.49 -10.05
CA ASN A 211 -2.01 -18.69 -9.43
C ASN A 211 -2.91 -17.44 -9.47
N ILE A 212 -2.32 -16.22 -9.47
CA ILE A 212 -3.11 -14.99 -9.50
C ILE A 212 -3.29 -14.49 -10.93
N PHE A 213 -2.22 -14.51 -11.74
CA PHE A 213 -2.20 -13.90 -13.07
C PHE A 213 -2.22 -14.89 -14.23
N GLY A 214 -2.15 -16.20 -13.95
CA GLY A 214 -2.19 -17.23 -14.97
C GLY A 214 -0.90 -17.36 -15.78
N GLY A 215 0.22 -16.86 -15.21
CA GLY A 215 1.54 -16.97 -15.87
C GLY A 215 1.94 -18.39 -16.19
N LYS A 216 2.54 -18.60 -17.36
CA LYS A 216 2.91 -19.89 -17.92
C LYS A 216 4.42 -19.95 -18.17
N ASN A 217 4.91 -21.15 -18.50
CA ASN A 217 6.27 -21.42 -18.97
C ASN A 217 7.36 -20.77 -18.07
N PRO A 218 7.43 -21.14 -16.77
CA PRO A 218 8.40 -20.56 -15.88
C PRO A 218 9.83 -20.86 -16.33
N THR A 219 10.61 -19.82 -16.57
CA THR A 219 12.03 -19.90 -16.84
C THR A 219 12.82 -19.23 -15.71
N THR A 220 14.03 -19.70 -15.44
CA THR A 220 14.89 -19.10 -14.40
C THR A 220 16.06 -18.40 -15.07
N ARG A 221 16.24 -17.11 -14.78
CA ARG A 221 17.32 -16.31 -15.33
C ARG A 221 17.72 -15.16 -14.37
N GLY A 222 19.01 -14.98 -14.17
CA GLY A 222 19.54 -13.87 -13.36
C GLY A 222 19.01 -13.80 -11.93
N GLY A 223 18.64 -14.92 -11.32
CA GLY A 223 18.04 -14.94 -9.99
C GLY A 223 16.56 -14.55 -9.95
N LEU A 224 15.90 -14.54 -11.10
CA LEU A 224 14.45 -14.35 -11.27
C LEU A 224 13.83 -15.60 -11.86
N ARG A 225 12.66 -15.97 -11.35
CA ARG A 225 11.74 -16.87 -12.04
C ARG A 225 10.77 -16.02 -12.84
N ILE A 226 10.73 -16.23 -14.15
CA ILE A 226 10.06 -15.38 -15.12
C ILE A 226 8.91 -16.18 -15.72
N TYR A 227 7.74 -15.59 -15.76
CA TYR A 227 6.52 -16.16 -16.35
C TYR A 227 6.06 -15.28 -17.51
N SER A 228 5.73 -15.90 -18.64
CA SER A 228 4.95 -15.27 -19.71
C SER A 228 3.46 -15.19 -19.31
N LEU A 229 2.78 -14.15 -19.74
CA LEU A 229 1.36 -13.92 -19.47
C LEU A 229 0.48 -14.40 -20.60
#